data_de787e8984bbcdfa6fdabb7b38015c87
#
_entry.id   de787e8984bbcdfa6fdabb7b38015c87
#
_cell.length_a   1.000
_cell.length_b   1.000
_cell.length_c   1.000
_cell.angle_alpha   90.00
_cell.angle_beta   90.00
_cell.angle_gamma   90.00
#
_symmetry.space_group_name_H-M   'P 1'
#
loop_
_entity.id
_entity.type
_entity.pdbx_description
1 polymer ?
#
loop_
_entity_poly.entity_id
_entity_poly.type
_entity_poly.pdbx_seq_one_letter_code
_entity_poly.pdbx_strand_id
1 'polypeptide(L)'
;MDRVFKALIASVTGDHYKIVTLLLEDYSFECGQYLEVIDQSKTFIPLSIASSPKGLPHLKILFKPEKHNSESLLLQQLIRQKSIEVSSPKGDVRCPEDDQQILLIVKGTGISQALAMVEHAKSKPNIKLIWVSDEESISSNTEHFDSWLSLVDSTRLNEKDLSLWFKKNRTAISNPNCILTGDPDFVYSTRDNLANNQIALNSLQSDVFEYSSL
;
A
#
# COMPACT_ATOMS: atom_id res chain seq x y z
N MET A 1 -4.13 12.62 -23.06
CA MET A 1 -2.78 12.14 -22.73
C MET A 1 -2.55 12.40 -21.26
N ASP A 2 -2.23 11.39 -20.50
CA ASP A 2 -1.89 11.55 -19.09
C ASP A 2 -0.62 12.42 -18.98
N ARG A 3 -0.65 13.36 -18.03
CA ARG A 3 0.53 14.20 -17.78
C ARG A 3 1.63 13.35 -17.17
N VAL A 4 2.85 13.52 -17.68
CA VAL A 4 4.07 12.88 -17.14
C VAL A 4 4.84 13.92 -16.35
N PHE A 5 5.30 13.53 -15.18
CA PHE A 5 6.08 14.39 -14.27
C PHE A 5 7.50 13.83 -14.14
N LYS A 6 8.46 14.74 -14.05
CA LYS A 6 9.84 14.37 -13.72
C LYS A 6 10.02 14.45 -12.21
N ALA A 7 10.30 13.30 -11.59
CA ALA A 7 10.56 13.16 -10.15
C ALA A 7 12.07 13.07 -9.91
N LEU A 8 12.61 13.88 -9.01
CA LEU A 8 13.99 13.74 -8.55
C LEU A 8 14.05 12.71 -7.43
N ILE A 9 15.04 11.82 -7.44
CA ILE A 9 15.27 10.86 -6.37
C ILE A 9 16.04 11.53 -5.25
N ALA A 10 15.34 11.82 -4.15
CA ALA A 10 15.94 12.47 -2.98
C ALA A 10 16.68 11.47 -2.09
N SER A 11 16.12 10.26 -1.88
CA SER A 11 16.78 9.20 -1.12
C SER A 11 16.24 7.82 -1.48
N VAL A 12 17.05 6.79 -1.21
CA VAL A 12 16.66 5.37 -1.25
C VAL A 12 17.14 4.73 0.04
N THR A 13 16.24 4.15 0.82
CA THR A 13 16.54 3.51 2.11
C THR A 13 15.92 2.11 2.20
N GLY A 14 16.29 1.36 3.23
CA GLY A 14 15.79 0.02 3.50
C GLY A 14 16.50 -1.08 2.72
N ASP A 15 16.44 -2.30 3.23
CA ASP A 15 17.13 -3.48 2.67
C ASP A 15 16.15 -4.43 1.98
N HIS A 16 15.27 -5.05 2.72
CA HIS A 16 14.28 -5.98 2.20
C HIS A 16 13.19 -5.29 1.38
N TYR A 17 12.70 -4.16 1.87
CA TYR A 17 11.88 -3.22 1.12
C TYR A 17 12.68 -1.95 0.84
N LYS A 18 12.62 -1.45 -0.37
CA LYS A 18 13.21 -0.16 -0.75
C LYS A 18 12.15 0.92 -0.64
N ILE A 19 12.42 1.92 0.19
CA ILE A 19 11.63 3.15 0.27
C ILE A 19 12.37 4.20 -0.53
N VAL A 20 11.75 4.67 -1.60
CA VAL A 20 12.27 5.71 -2.47
C VAL A 20 11.53 7.00 -2.18
N THR A 21 12.24 8.04 -1.75
CA THR A 21 11.69 9.37 -1.61
C THR A 21 11.91 10.15 -2.90
N LEU A 22 10.83 10.59 -3.50
CA LEU A 22 10.79 11.41 -4.71
C LEU A 22 10.50 12.86 -4.33
N LEU A 23 11.18 13.80 -4.99
CA LEU A 23 10.85 15.22 -4.96
C LEU A 23 10.06 15.54 -6.23
N LEU A 24 8.81 15.94 -6.06
CA LEU A 24 7.83 16.22 -7.11
C LEU A 24 7.23 17.61 -6.89
N GLU A 25 7.62 18.57 -7.72
CA GLU A 25 7.00 19.88 -7.76
C GLU A 25 5.70 19.83 -8.57
N ASP A 26 4.73 20.67 -8.24
CA ASP A 26 3.41 20.76 -8.92
C ASP A 26 2.65 19.44 -9.04
N TYR A 27 2.87 18.51 -8.11
CA TYR A 27 2.16 17.24 -8.02
C TYR A 27 1.09 17.30 -6.93
N SER A 28 -0.07 16.75 -7.20
CA SER A 28 -1.14 16.60 -6.22
C SER A 28 -1.76 15.22 -6.34
N PHE A 29 -2.11 14.61 -5.23
CA PHE A 29 -2.77 13.31 -5.18
C PHE A 29 -3.65 13.21 -3.95
N GLU A 30 -4.55 12.23 -3.93
CA GLU A 30 -5.37 11.88 -2.77
C GLU A 30 -4.81 10.64 -2.09
N CYS A 31 -4.94 10.59 -0.76
CA CYS A 31 -4.47 9.46 0.01
C CYS A 31 -5.17 8.16 -0.41
N GLY A 32 -4.39 7.13 -0.72
CA GLY A 32 -4.87 5.86 -1.26
C GLY A 32 -4.57 5.64 -2.74
N GLN A 33 -4.17 6.68 -3.47
CA GLN A 33 -3.83 6.57 -4.89
C GLN A 33 -2.45 5.93 -5.12
N TYR A 34 -2.22 5.50 -6.36
CA TYR A 34 -0.93 5.04 -6.88
C TYR A 34 -0.44 5.92 -8.03
N LEU A 35 0.81 5.76 -8.41
CA LEU A 35 1.40 6.31 -9.62
C LEU A 35 2.06 5.19 -10.43
N GLU A 36 2.38 5.46 -11.69
CA GLU A 36 3.18 4.59 -12.52
C GLU A 36 4.56 5.19 -12.73
N VAL A 37 5.61 4.42 -12.45
CA VAL A 37 6.97 4.74 -12.88
C VAL A 37 7.09 4.35 -14.35
N ILE A 38 7.63 5.26 -15.16
CA ILE A 38 7.68 5.14 -16.61
C ILE A 38 9.15 5.04 -17.04
N ASP A 39 9.48 3.99 -17.76
CA ASP A 39 10.82 3.85 -18.35
C ASP A 39 10.92 4.44 -19.76
N GLN A 40 12.12 4.41 -20.33
CA GLN A 40 12.38 4.90 -21.70
C GLN A 40 11.65 4.09 -22.78
N SER A 41 11.32 2.82 -22.53
CA SER A 41 10.58 1.94 -23.44
C SER A 41 9.06 2.10 -23.32
N LYS A 42 8.58 3.04 -22.49
CA LYS A 42 7.16 3.24 -22.19
C LYS A 42 6.53 2.06 -21.43
N THR A 43 7.34 1.35 -20.65
CA THR A 43 6.81 0.41 -19.66
C THR A 43 6.31 1.19 -18.46
N PHE A 44 5.12 0.85 -17.98
CA PHE A 44 4.45 1.49 -16.84
C PHE A 44 4.46 0.52 -15.67
N ILE A 45 5.07 0.90 -14.55
CA ILE A 45 5.15 0.09 -13.34
C ILE A 45 4.30 0.77 -12.26
N PRO A 46 3.12 0.21 -11.91
CA PRO A 46 2.25 0.78 -10.90
C PRO A 46 2.84 0.59 -9.50
N LEU A 47 2.88 1.67 -8.73
CA LEU A 47 3.36 1.67 -7.35
C LEU A 47 2.44 2.52 -6.47
N SER A 48 1.88 1.91 -5.45
CA SER A 48 1.08 2.65 -4.46
C SER A 48 1.93 3.72 -3.77
N ILE A 49 1.37 4.91 -3.62
CA ILE A 49 2.01 6.00 -2.90
C ILE A 49 2.03 5.65 -1.41
N ALA A 50 3.21 5.71 -0.79
CA ALA A 50 3.48 5.27 0.58
C ALA A 50 3.59 6.45 1.58
N SER A 51 3.17 7.65 1.19
CA SER A 51 3.19 8.85 2.03
C SER A 51 1.88 9.61 1.98
N SER A 52 1.58 10.38 3.00
CA SER A 52 0.45 11.30 3.01
C SER A 52 0.64 12.44 1.99
N PRO A 53 -0.44 12.94 1.34
CA PRO A 53 -0.38 14.16 0.53
C PRO A 53 0.17 15.38 1.28
N LYS A 54 0.07 15.39 2.61
CA LYS A 54 0.63 16.45 3.47
C LYS A 54 2.16 16.52 3.43
N GLY A 55 2.83 15.46 2.96
CA GLY A 55 4.29 15.37 2.84
C GLY A 55 4.87 16.02 1.59
N LEU A 56 4.03 16.45 0.63
CA LEU A 56 4.49 17.09 -0.60
C LEU A 56 5.38 18.33 -0.29
N PRO A 57 6.42 18.57 -1.09
CA PRO A 57 6.77 17.94 -2.37
C PRO A 57 7.49 16.58 -2.26
N HIS A 58 7.69 16.02 -1.06
CA HIS A 58 8.32 14.73 -0.86
C HIS A 58 7.26 13.62 -0.86
N LEU A 59 7.33 12.75 -1.87
CA LEU A 59 6.46 11.60 -2.04
C LEU A 59 7.28 10.32 -1.88
N LYS A 60 6.73 9.32 -1.18
CA LYS A 60 7.38 8.02 -0.98
C LYS A 60 6.68 6.95 -1.82
N ILE A 61 7.47 6.10 -2.45
CA ILE A 61 7.04 4.83 -3.02
C ILE A 61 7.85 3.69 -2.39
N LEU A 62 7.29 2.49 -2.43
CA LEU A 62 7.92 1.32 -1.85
C LEU A 62 7.85 0.15 -2.82
N PHE A 63 8.93 -0.62 -2.93
CA PHE A 63 8.94 -1.88 -3.64
C PHE A 63 9.88 -2.90 -2.97
N LYS A 64 9.64 -4.19 -3.24
CA LYS A 64 10.50 -5.28 -2.80
C LYS A 64 11.44 -5.67 -3.93
N PRO A 65 12.77 -5.59 -3.74
CA PRO A 65 13.72 -6.07 -4.74
C PRO A 65 13.60 -7.59 -4.92
N GLU A 66 13.36 -8.02 -6.15
CA GLU A 66 13.23 -9.43 -6.52
C GLU A 66 14.14 -9.75 -7.72
N LYS A 67 14.90 -10.85 -7.63
CA LYS A 67 15.91 -11.20 -8.64
C LYS A 67 15.32 -11.71 -9.96
N HIS A 68 14.11 -12.26 -9.91
CA HIS A 68 13.46 -12.90 -11.07
C HIS A 68 12.23 -12.15 -11.57
N ASN A 69 11.96 -10.96 -11.04
CA ASN A 69 10.87 -10.10 -11.45
C ASN A 69 11.42 -8.96 -12.32
N SER A 70 10.99 -8.91 -13.58
CA SER A 70 11.48 -7.92 -14.57
C SER A 70 11.17 -6.48 -14.16
N GLU A 71 10.00 -6.20 -13.58
CA GLU A 71 9.61 -4.87 -13.11
C GLU A 71 10.47 -4.44 -11.93
N SER A 72 10.73 -5.36 -10.99
CA SER A 72 11.61 -5.11 -9.86
C SER A 72 13.05 -4.82 -10.29
N LEU A 73 13.56 -5.56 -11.29
CA LEU A 73 14.89 -5.30 -11.86
C LEU A 73 14.96 -3.93 -12.54
N LEU A 74 13.91 -3.58 -13.30
CA LEU A 74 13.81 -2.27 -13.94
C LEU A 74 13.77 -1.15 -12.91
N LEU A 75 12.95 -1.28 -11.86
CA LEU A 75 12.92 -0.32 -10.75
C LEU A 75 14.28 -0.14 -10.08
N GLN A 76 15.00 -1.24 -9.84
CA GLN A 76 16.35 -1.19 -9.27
C GLN A 76 17.35 -0.45 -10.18
N GLN A 77 17.17 -0.48 -11.49
CA GLN A 77 17.97 0.31 -12.44
C GLN A 77 17.56 1.79 -12.42
N LEU A 78 16.26 2.07 -12.46
CA LEU A 78 15.71 3.43 -12.50
C LEU A 78 16.08 4.23 -11.24
N ILE A 79 16.01 3.63 -10.04
CA ILE A 79 16.35 4.33 -8.80
C ILE A 79 17.83 4.68 -8.63
N ARG A 80 18.71 4.16 -9.50
CA ARG A 80 20.13 4.57 -9.57
C ARG A 80 20.34 5.86 -10.39
N GLN A 81 19.32 6.30 -11.09
CA GLN A 81 19.34 7.56 -11.82
C GLN A 81 19.08 8.72 -10.86
N LYS A 82 19.36 9.97 -11.31
CA LYS A 82 19.05 11.17 -10.53
C LYS A 82 17.57 11.53 -10.55
N SER A 83 16.86 11.09 -11.57
CA SER A 83 15.43 11.35 -11.77
C SER A 83 14.77 10.22 -12.54
N ILE A 84 13.47 10.08 -12.32
CA ILE A 84 12.58 9.14 -13.03
C ILE A 84 11.36 9.89 -13.55
N GLU A 85 10.67 9.31 -14.52
CA GLU A 85 9.37 9.79 -14.98
C GLU A 85 8.25 9.06 -14.27
N VAL A 86 7.21 9.79 -13.88
CA VAL A 86 6.02 9.22 -13.23
C VAL A 86 4.73 9.77 -13.86
N SER A 87 3.66 8.98 -13.81
CA SER A 87 2.33 9.40 -14.29
C SER A 87 1.66 10.41 -13.36
N SER A 88 0.55 10.99 -13.80
CA SER A 88 -0.48 11.52 -12.89
C SER A 88 -0.92 10.45 -11.90
N PRO A 89 -1.45 10.81 -10.71
CA PRO A 89 -1.97 9.84 -9.76
C PRO A 89 -3.19 9.13 -10.33
N LYS A 90 -3.35 7.86 -9.97
CA LYS A 90 -4.39 6.95 -10.43
C LYS A 90 -5.03 6.21 -9.26
N GLY A 91 -6.13 5.52 -9.53
CA GLY A 91 -6.87 4.71 -8.57
C GLY A 91 -7.95 5.48 -7.82
N ASP A 92 -9.00 4.74 -7.42
CA ASP A 92 -10.19 5.28 -6.75
C ASP A 92 -10.26 4.96 -5.27
N VAL A 93 -9.28 4.23 -4.74
CA VAL A 93 -9.16 3.99 -3.29
C VAL A 93 -8.91 5.31 -2.58
N ARG A 94 -9.68 5.57 -1.54
CA ARG A 94 -9.61 6.79 -0.74
C ARG A 94 -9.49 6.47 0.74
N CYS A 95 -8.72 7.28 1.44
CA CYS A 95 -8.67 7.22 2.90
C CYS A 95 -10.05 7.57 3.46
N PRO A 96 -10.67 6.70 4.28
CA PRO A 96 -11.94 7.01 4.94
C PRO A 96 -11.83 8.23 5.86
N GLU A 97 -12.98 8.83 6.19
CA GLU A 97 -13.05 9.97 7.10
C GLU A 97 -12.53 9.63 8.51
N ASP A 98 -12.02 10.62 9.22
CA ASP A 98 -11.24 10.46 10.46
C ASP A 98 -11.98 9.81 11.64
N ASP A 99 -13.30 9.86 11.69
CA ASP A 99 -14.15 9.31 12.75
C ASP A 99 -14.59 7.86 12.51
N GLN A 100 -14.29 7.32 11.35
CA GLN A 100 -14.71 5.98 10.95
C GLN A 100 -13.69 4.91 11.36
N GLN A 101 -14.19 3.72 11.66
CA GLN A 101 -13.31 2.54 11.84
C GLN A 101 -12.77 2.11 10.48
N ILE A 102 -11.46 1.89 10.43
CA ILE A 102 -10.74 1.48 9.23
C ILE A 102 -10.08 0.13 9.47
N LEU A 103 -10.35 -0.83 8.59
CA LEU A 103 -9.69 -2.12 8.56
C LEU A 103 -8.80 -2.20 7.31
N LEU A 104 -7.49 -2.11 7.50
CA LEU A 104 -6.52 -2.28 6.43
C LEU A 104 -6.03 -3.74 6.44
N ILE A 105 -6.24 -4.46 5.34
CA ILE A 105 -5.73 -5.83 5.17
C ILE A 105 -4.82 -5.83 3.95
N VAL A 106 -3.53 -5.96 4.18
CA VAL A 106 -2.51 -5.74 3.16
C VAL A 106 -1.58 -6.94 3.04
N LYS A 107 -1.14 -7.27 1.82
CA LYS A 107 -0.15 -8.32 1.55
C LYS A 107 1.09 -7.72 0.88
N GLY A 108 2.25 -8.13 1.36
CA GLY A 108 3.54 -7.76 0.77
C GLY A 108 3.73 -6.23 0.66
N THR A 109 3.99 -5.74 -0.56
CA THR A 109 4.18 -4.31 -0.86
C THR A 109 2.91 -3.48 -0.76
N GLY A 110 1.73 -4.11 -0.65
CA GLY A 110 0.45 -3.43 -0.35
C GLY A 110 0.49 -2.62 0.95
N ILE A 111 1.45 -2.88 1.83
CA ILE A 111 1.74 -2.05 3.01
C ILE A 111 1.95 -0.57 2.65
N SER A 112 2.41 -0.25 1.43
CA SER A 112 2.62 1.14 0.96
C SER A 112 1.37 2.01 1.15
N GLN A 113 0.23 1.52 0.67
CA GLN A 113 -1.04 2.25 0.74
C GLN A 113 -1.50 2.42 2.19
N ALA A 114 -1.32 1.38 3.03
CA ALA A 114 -1.64 1.46 4.45
C ALA A 114 -0.77 2.48 5.18
N LEU A 115 0.52 2.57 4.86
CA LEU A 115 1.42 3.57 5.46
C LEU A 115 0.97 5.00 5.13
N ALA A 116 0.58 5.27 3.87
CA ALA A 116 0.03 6.56 3.48
C ALA A 116 -1.22 6.93 4.30
N MET A 117 -2.12 5.97 4.51
CA MET A 117 -3.35 6.16 5.28
C MET A 117 -3.07 6.38 6.77
N VAL A 118 -2.17 5.59 7.38
CA VAL A 118 -1.75 5.77 8.78
C VAL A 118 -1.09 7.14 8.97
N GLU A 119 -0.25 7.59 8.02
CA GLU A 119 0.37 8.91 8.07
C GLU A 119 -0.67 10.04 7.88
N HIS A 120 -1.67 9.82 7.02
CA HIS A 120 -2.70 10.81 6.70
C HIS A 120 -3.72 11.00 7.80
N ALA A 121 -4.16 9.92 8.45
CA ALA A 121 -5.24 9.92 9.43
C ALA A 121 -4.93 10.78 10.66
N LYS A 122 -5.92 11.54 11.13
CA LYS A 122 -5.84 12.31 12.39
C LYS A 122 -6.10 11.41 13.59
N SER A 123 -7.03 10.44 13.46
CA SER A 123 -7.40 9.50 14.53
C SER A 123 -6.87 8.10 14.23
N LYS A 124 -5.64 7.82 14.69
CA LYS A 124 -4.97 6.53 14.49
C LYS A 124 -5.55 5.36 15.29
N PRO A 125 -6.13 5.55 16.51
CA PRO A 125 -6.76 4.46 17.25
C PRO A 125 -7.91 3.76 16.52
N ASN A 126 -8.52 4.40 15.52
CA ASN A 126 -9.59 3.81 14.72
C ASN A 126 -9.09 2.90 13.59
N ILE A 127 -7.77 2.81 13.40
CA ILE A 127 -7.16 2.00 12.34
C ILE A 127 -6.72 0.66 12.92
N LYS A 128 -7.24 -0.41 12.35
CA LYS A 128 -6.75 -1.77 12.55
C LYS A 128 -6.04 -2.24 11.28
N LEU A 129 -4.77 -2.62 11.40
CA LEU A 129 -3.94 -3.06 10.29
C LEU A 129 -3.59 -4.54 10.42
N ILE A 130 -3.91 -5.31 9.40
CA ILE A 130 -3.47 -6.69 9.24
C ILE A 130 -2.47 -6.74 8.09
N TRP A 131 -1.21 -7.02 8.40
CA TRP A 131 -0.16 -7.21 7.40
C TRP A 131 0.11 -8.69 7.19
N VAL A 132 -0.34 -9.20 6.06
CA VAL A 132 -0.10 -10.58 5.62
C VAL A 132 1.23 -10.63 4.89
N SER A 133 2.14 -11.48 5.35
CA SER A 133 3.46 -11.65 4.76
C SER A 133 3.96 -13.08 4.92
N ASP A 134 4.90 -13.50 4.08
CA ASP A 134 5.57 -14.79 4.19
C ASP A 134 6.47 -14.81 5.43
N GLU A 135 6.77 -16.00 5.95
CA GLU A 135 7.56 -16.19 7.17
C GLU A 135 8.94 -15.51 7.10
N GLU A 136 9.61 -15.55 5.94
CA GLU A 136 10.89 -14.87 5.73
C GLU A 136 10.77 -13.34 5.82
N SER A 137 9.65 -12.80 5.37
CA SER A 137 9.38 -11.35 5.42
C SER A 137 9.02 -10.87 6.82
N ILE A 138 8.49 -11.75 7.68
CA ILE A 138 8.16 -11.42 9.07
C ILE A 138 9.44 -11.29 9.92
N SER A 139 10.44 -12.12 9.63
CA SER A 139 11.72 -12.15 10.35
C SER A 139 12.74 -11.14 9.81
N SER A 140 12.56 -10.64 8.61
CA SER A 140 13.46 -9.66 8.00
C SER A 140 13.29 -8.29 8.65
N ASN A 141 14.40 -7.55 8.71
CA ASN A 141 14.51 -6.25 9.37
C ASN A 141 13.45 -5.25 8.86
N THR A 142 12.36 -5.13 9.63
CA THR A 142 11.23 -4.23 9.34
C THR A 142 11.26 -2.97 10.22
N GLU A 143 12.40 -2.67 10.85
CA GLU A 143 12.58 -1.53 11.77
C GLU A 143 12.09 -0.21 11.17
N HIS A 144 12.21 -0.04 9.85
CA HIS A 144 11.69 1.15 9.16
C HIS A 144 10.17 1.31 9.26
N PHE A 145 9.42 0.21 9.48
CA PHE A 145 7.96 0.23 9.58
C PHE A 145 7.47 0.21 11.04
N ASP A 146 8.31 -0.22 11.97
CA ASP A 146 7.90 -0.42 13.38
C ASP A 146 7.41 0.88 14.02
N SER A 147 8.01 2.02 13.67
CA SER A 147 7.57 3.34 14.14
C SER A 147 6.16 3.70 13.65
N TRP A 148 5.77 3.29 12.44
CA TRP A 148 4.42 3.51 11.92
C TRP A 148 3.43 2.46 12.43
N LEU A 149 3.86 1.20 12.48
CA LEU A 149 3.03 0.10 12.96
C LEU A 149 2.67 0.25 14.43
N SER A 150 3.54 0.91 15.23
CA SER A 150 3.26 1.21 16.65
C SER A 150 2.18 2.29 16.85
N LEU A 151 1.82 3.04 15.80
CA LEU A 151 0.79 4.09 15.87
C LEU A 151 -0.63 3.55 15.78
N VAL A 152 -0.81 2.30 15.36
CA VAL A 152 -2.11 1.66 15.11
C VAL A 152 -2.17 0.26 15.73
N ASP A 153 -3.38 -0.29 15.88
CA ASP A 153 -3.56 -1.70 16.25
C ASP A 153 -3.15 -2.59 15.07
N SER A 154 -1.89 -3.02 15.07
CA SER A 154 -1.31 -3.78 13.97
C SER A 154 -1.10 -5.25 14.33
N THR A 155 -1.39 -6.13 13.38
CA THR A 155 -1.16 -7.58 13.48
C THR A 155 -0.43 -8.07 12.23
N ARG A 156 0.65 -8.83 12.42
CA ARG A 156 1.33 -9.55 11.33
C ARG A 156 0.95 -11.01 11.38
N LEU A 157 0.61 -11.61 10.23
CA LEU A 157 0.29 -13.04 10.16
C LEU A 157 0.50 -13.62 8.75
N ASN A 158 0.51 -14.95 8.69
CA ASN A 158 0.53 -15.67 7.43
C ASN A 158 -0.88 -15.69 6.82
N GLU A 159 -0.97 -15.82 5.50
CA GLU A 159 -2.25 -15.86 4.78
C GLU A 159 -3.15 -17.01 5.27
N LYS A 160 -2.57 -18.17 5.55
CA LYS A 160 -3.29 -19.34 6.10
C LYS A 160 -3.99 -19.08 7.44
N ASP A 161 -3.50 -18.12 8.22
CA ASP A 161 -4.02 -17.79 9.55
C ASP A 161 -5.13 -16.73 9.51
N LEU A 162 -5.33 -16.08 8.36
CA LEU A 162 -6.26 -14.96 8.20
C LEU A 162 -7.71 -15.34 8.53
N SER A 163 -8.18 -16.52 8.05
CA SER A 163 -9.53 -17.01 8.33
C SER A 163 -9.76 -17.26 9.83
N LEU A 164 -8.77 -17.84 10.51
CA LEU A 164 -8.83 -18.07 11.96
C LEU A 164 -8.82 -16.74 12.73
N TRP A 165 -8.05 -15.77 12.25
CA TRP A 165 -8.02 -14.44 12.83
C TRP A 165 -9.38 -13.75 12.73
N PHE A 166 -10.07 -13.81 11.58
CA PHE A 166 -11.43 -13.28 11.42
C PHE A 166 -12.42 -13.93 12.39
N LYS A 167 -12.41 -15.26 12.51
CA LYS A 167 -13.27 -15.98 13.45
C LYS A 167 -13.11 -15.50 14.89
N LYS A 168 -11.85 -15.31 15.33
CA LYS A 168 -11.53 -14.89 16.69
C LYS A 168 -11.87 -13.41 16.97
N ASN A 169 -11.78 -12.57 15.96
CA ASN A 169 -11.93 -11.11 16.12
C ASN A 169 -13.28 -10.56 15.59
N ARG A 170 -14.20 -11.44 15.17
CA ARG A 170 -15.47 -11.05 14.55
C ARG A 170 -16.25 -10.01 15.36
N THR A 171 -16.32 -10.18 16.68
CA THR A 171 -17.07 -9.28 17.58
C THR A 171 -16.36 -7.96 17.86
N ALA A 172 -15.06 -7.92 17.65
CA ALA A 172 -14.25 -6.69 17.82
C ALA A 172 -14.21 -5.83 16.54
N ILE A 173 -14.68 -6.37 15.41
CA ILE A 173 -14.75 -5.67 14.12
C ILE A 173 -16.21 -5.27 13.91
N SER A 174 -16.53 -3.98 14.04
CA SER A 174 -17.89 -3.47 13.91
C SER A 174 -18.01 -2.54 12.71
N ASN A 175 -18.54 -3.04 11.61
CA ASN A 175 -18.82 -2.29 10.38
C ASN A 175 -17.69 -1.34 9.91
N PRO A 176 -16.44 -1.79 9.79
CA PRO A 176 -15.35 -0.92 9.37
C PRO A 176 -15.44 -0.60 7.88
N ASN A 177 -14.81 0.50 7.48
CA ASN A 177 -14.41 0.70 6.10
C ASN A 177 -13.17 -0.16 5.85
N CYS A 178 -13.31 -1.17 4.99
CA CYS A 178 -12.25 -2.13 4.71
C CYS A 178 -11.52 -1.77 3.42
N ILE A 179 -10.19 -1.81 3.48
CA ILE A 179 -9.33 -1.60 2.32
C ILE A 179 -8.43 -2.81 2.18
N LEU A 180 -8.49 -3.47 1.01
CA LEU A 180 -7.67 -4.63 0.66
C LEU A 180 -6.59 -4.20 -0.32
N THR A 181 -5.33 -4.56 -0.03
CA THR A 181 -4.21 -4.25 -0.91
C THR A 181 -3.26 -5.44 -1.03
N GLY A 182 -2.94 -5.84 -2.24
CA GLY A 182 -2.08 -6.99 -2.53
C GLY A 182 -2.29 -7.48 -3.96
N ASP A 183 -1.80 -8.68 -4.26
CA ASP A 183 -2.07 -9.33 -5.54
C ASP A 183 -3.57 -9.67 -5.70
N PRO A 184 -4.08 -9.81 -6.94
CA PRO A 184 -5.51 -10.08 -7.19
C PRO A 184 -6.03 -11.33 -6.47
N ASP A 185 -5.26 -12.42 -6.45
CA ASP A 185 -5.68 -13.68 -5.81
C ASP A 185 -5.89 -13.47 -4.31
N PHE A 186 -4.98 -12.76 -3.66
CA PHE A 186 -5.10 -12.39 -2.26
C PHE A 186 -6.33 -11.51 -1.99
N VAL A 187 -6.55 -10.49 -2.81
CA VAL A 187 -7.68 -9.56 -2.63
C VAL A 187 -9.01 -10.29 -2.74
N TYR A 188 -9.19 -11.10 -3.79
CA TYR A 188 -10.44 -11.86 -3.96
C TYR A 188 -10.63 -12.93 -2.90
N SER A 189 -9.59 -13.70 -2.55
CA SER A 189 -9.68 -14.71 -1.49
C SER A 189 -9.98 -14.06 -0.13
N THR A 190 -9.42 -12.90 0.16
CA THR A 190 -9.69 -12.16 1.41
C THR A 190 -11.10 -11.62 1.45
N ARG A 191 -11.62 -11.07 0.35
CA ARG A 191 -13.02 -10.65 0.22
C ARG A 191 -13.96 -11.81 0.54
N ASP A 192 -13.72 -12.97 -0.06
CA ASP A 192 -14.57 -14.15 0.14
C ASP A 192 -14.44 -14.69 1.59
N ASN A 193 -13.26 -14.60 2.18
CA ASN A 193 -13.03 -14.93 3.59
C ASN A 193 -13.81 -14.00 4.54
N LEU A 194 -13.84 -12.70 4.28
CA LEU A 194 -14.63 -11.75 5.04
C LEU A 194 -16.13 -12.11 5.00
N ALA A 195 -16.65 -12.41 3.81
CA ALA A 195 -18.04 -12.82 3.60
C ALA A 195 -18.35 -14.13 4.32
N ASN A 196 -17.51 -15.17 4.17
CA ASN A 196 -17.69 -16.48 4.79
C ASN A 196 -17.64 -16.43 6.33
N ASN A 197 -16.88 -15.51 6.90
CA ASN A 197 -16.83 -15.25 8.33
C ASN A 197 -17.91 -14.26 8.80
N GLN A 198 -18.80 -13.81 7.91
CA GLN A 198 -19.90 -12.89 8.19
C GLN A 198 -19.41 -11.59 8.87
N ILE A 199 -18.27 -11.06 8.40
CA ILE A 199 -17.78 -9.74 8.84
C ILE A 199 -18.61 -8.68 8.13
N ALA A 200 -19.40 -7.94 8.89
CA ALA A 200 -20.16 -6.82 8.36
C ALA A 200 -19.21 -5.65 8.10
N LEU A 201 -19.26 -5.10 6.89
CA LEU A 201 -18.45 -3.96 6.45
C LEU A 201 -19.35 -2.78 6.10
N ASN A 202 -18.89 -1.56 6.38
CA ASN A 202 -19.52 -0.34 5.89
C ASN A 202 -19.19 -0.13 4.40
N SER A 203 -17.92 -0.33 4.05
CA SER A 203 -17.44 -0.29 2.66
C SER A 203 -16.30 -1.26 2.43
N LEU A 204 -16.05 -1.62 1.18
CA LEU A 204 -14.91 -2.42 0.74
C LEU A 204 -14.29 -1.78 -0.50
N GLN A 205 -13.00 -1.45 -0.41
CA GLN A 205 -12.24 -0.81 -1.48
C GLN A 205 -10.97 -1.62 -1.80
N SER A 206 -10.60 -1.65 -3.07
CA SER A 206 -9.30 -2.13 -3.55
C SER A 206 -9.09 -1.65 -4.98
N ASP A 207 -7.87 -1.26 -5.34
CA ASP A 207 -7.50 -0.94 -6.73
C ASP A 207 -7.69 -2.14 -7.66
N VAL A 208 -7.58 -3.38 -7.13
CA VAL A 208 -7.79 -4.62 -7.90
C VAL A 208 -9.20 -4.72 -8.48
N PHE A 209 -10.21 -4.15 -7.83
CA PHE A 209 -11.59 -4.22 -8.33
C PHE A 209 -11.81 -3.39 -9.59
N GLU A 210 -10.99 -2.37 -9.83
CA GLU A 210 -11.03 -1.53 -11.02
C GLU A 210 -10.50 -2.26 -12.27
N TYR A 211 -9.44 -3.06 -12.11
CA TYR A 211 -8.83 -3.82 -13.22
C TYR A 211 -9.70 -4.99 -13.71
N SER A 212 -10.67 -5.44 -12.90
CA SER A 212 -11.55 -6.57 -13.24
C SER A 212 -12.76 -6.17 -14.08
N SER A 213 -12.92 -4.89 -14.33
CA SER A 213 -14.05 -4.30 -15.09
C SER A 213 -13.67 -4.01 -16.54
N LEU A 214 -12.45 -4.32 -16.95
CA LEU A 214 -11.91 -4.22 -18.31
C LEU A 214 -11.75 -5.59 -18.94
#